data_5540d3153a700db12beb0e266b384c9c
#
_entry.id   5540d3153a700db12beb0e266b384c9c
#
_cell.length_a   1.000
_cell.length_b   1.000
_cell.length_c   1.000
_cell.angle_alpha   90.00
_cell.angle_beta   90.00
_cell.angle_gamma   90.00
#
_symmetry.space_group_name_H-M   'P 1'
#
loop_
_entity.id
_entity.type
_entity.pdbx_description
1 polymer ?
#
loop_
_entity_poly.entity_id
_entity_poly.type
_entity_poly.pdbx_seq_one_letter_code
_entity_poly.pdbx_strand_id
1 'polypeptide(L)'
;MIPGELELVQKSLAGDLEAWGEIVRRYKEAVYGVSVAILRNRADAEDAVQEAFIRAYERLHRYDLSRKFSTWLFTVAANVAKNMLRKRRRQDPPAKLHYAPDPAEAVWKEEVEQAVREAVWSLPEAYRAPMVLRYWHELDLSEISQVLGIRPGTVKTRLHRGRALVRARLAQRGVIRDVV
;
A
#
# COMPACT_ATOMS: atom_id res chain seq x y z
N MET A 1 -14.75 -6.72 -0.79
CA MET A 1 -15.68 -5.82 -0.06
C MET A 1 -15.85 -6.39 1.35
N ILE A 2 -15.62 -5.58 2.36
CA ILE A 2 -15.74 -6.01 3.76
C ILE A 2 -17.25 -6.11 4.09
N PRO A 3 -17.72 -7.16 4.80
CA PRO A 3 -19.12 -7.25 5.19
C PRO A 3 -19.59 -5.98 5.91
N GLY A 4 -20.72 -5.39 5.49
CA GLY A 4 -21.25 -4.15 6.06
C GLY A 4 -20.50 -2.86 5.69
N GLU A 5 -19.55 -2.89 4.75
CA GLU A 5 -18.76 -1.71 4.35
C GLU A 5 -19.63 -0.55 3.87
N LEU A 6 -20.58 -0.82 2.99
CA LEU A 6 -21.47 0.22 2.46
C LEU A 6 -22.31 0.88 3.56
N GLU A 7 -22.80 0.09 4.50
CA GLU A 7 -23.57 0.59 5.65
C GLU A 7 -22.73 1.48 6.56
N LEU A 8 -21.48 1.07 6.85
CA LEU A 8 -20.55 1.89 7.64
C LEU A 8 -20.25 3.22 6.95
N VAL A 9 -20.02 3.21 5.64
CA VAL A 9 -19.77 4.43 4.85
C VAL A 9 -21.00 5.34 4.87
N GLN A 10 -22.21 4.79 4.69
CA GLN A 10 -23.45 5.58 4.76
C GLN A 10 -23.70 6.20 6.14
N LYS A 11 -23.49 5.44 7.21
CA LYS A 11 -23.57 5.96 8.59
C LYS A 11 -22.53 7.06 8.83
N SER A 12 -21.31 6.86 8.36
CA SER A 12 -20.24 7.87 8.48
C SER A 12 -20.57 9.15 7.70
N LEU A 13 -21.21 9.03 6.53
CA LEU A 13 -21.73 10.18 5.78
C LEU A 13 -22.84 10.95 6.51
N ALA A 14 -23.60 10.25 7.34
CA ALA A 14 -24.61 10.85 8.21
C ALA A 14 -24.02 11.44 9.52
N GLY A 15 -22.69 11.41 9.70
CA GLY A 15 -21.99 11.98 10.85
C GLY A 15 -21.75 11.00 12.00
N ASP A 16 -22.00 9.70 11.82
CA ASP A 16 -21.73 8.67 12.82
C ASP A 16 -20.21 8.42 12.92
N LEU A 17 -19.62 8.93 14.00
CA LEU A 17 -18.19 8.79 14.28
C LEU A 17 -17.80 7.37 14.72
N GLU A 18 -18.71 6.60 15.28
CA GLU A 18 -18.43 5.20 15.65
C GLU A 18 -18.33 4.34 14.40
N ALA A 19 -19.21 4.55 13.42
CA ALA A 19 -19.12 3.91 12.11
C ALA A 19 -17.80 4.25 11.40
N TRP A 20 -17.36 5.52 11.46
CA TRP A 20 -16.06 5.91 10.93
C TRP A 20 -14.89 5.25 11.69
N GLY A 21 -14.96 5.21 13.02
CA GLY A 21 -13.98 4.51 13.86
C GLY A 21 -13.84 3.03 13.49
N GLU A 22 -14.94 2.36 13.12
CA GLU A 22 -14.92 0.98 12.64
C GLU A 22 -14.23 0.86 11.27
N ILE A 23 -14.47 1.80 10.34
CA ILE A 23 -13.74 1.87 9.06
C ILE A 23 -12.25 2.03 9.33
N VAL A 24 -11.85 2.92 10.22
CA VAL A 24 -10.43 3.12 10.58
C VAL A 24 -9.82 1.82 11.12
N ARG A 25 -10.48 1.14 12.06
CA ARG A 25 -9.99 -0.14 12.62
C ARG A 25 -9.76 -1.19 11.53
N ARG A 26 -10.71 -1.33 10.60
CA ARG A 26 -10.66 -2.36 9.55
C ARG A 26 -9.61 -2.07 8.47
N TYR A 27 -9.36 -0.80 8.18
CA TYR A 27 -8.48 -0.40 7.08
C TYR A 27 -7.09 0.06 7.50
N LYS A 28 -6.84 0.27 8.79
CA LYS A 28 -5.58 0.82 9.31
C LYS A 28 -4.35 0.08 8.77
N GLU A 29 -4.33 -1.24 8.89
CA GLU A 29 -3.21 -2.07 8.45
C GLU A 29 -3.02 -2.02 6.93
N ALA A 30 -4.11 -2.05 6.16
CA ALA A 30 -4.06 -1.97 4.72
C ALA A 30 -3.55 -0.59 4.24
N VAL A 31 -4.02 0.50 4.85
CA VAL A 31 -3.57 1.87 4.58
C VAL A 31 -2.09 2.03 4.97
N TYR A 32 -1.67 1.42 6.09
CA TYR A 32 -0.27 1.39 6.49
C TYR A 32 0.58 0.64 5.46
N GLY A 33 0.15 -0.53 4.99
CA GLY A 33 0.83 -1.29 3.95
C GLY A 33 1.06 -0.49 2.66
N VAL A 34 0.05 0.27 2.21
CA VAL A 34 0.16 1.17 1.05
C VAL A 34 1.16 2.31 1.33
N SER A 35 1.06 2.93 2.51
CA SER A 35 1.89 4.08 2.90
C SER A 35 3.36 3.70 3.00
N VAL A 36 3.68 2.61 3.71
CA VAL A 36 5.06 2.15 3.87
C VAL A 36 5.66 1.63 2.57
N ALA A 37 4.83 1.03 1.67
CA ALA A 37 5.28 0.63 0.34
C ALA A 37 5.80 1.81 -0.50
N ILE A 38 5.28 3.01 -0.25
CA ILE A 38 5.71 4.24 -0.95
C ILE A 38 6.87 4.90 -0.18
N LEU A 39 6.72 5.12 1.13
CA LEU A 39 7.60 5.97 1.95
C LEU A 39 8.89 5.29 2.39
N ARG A 40 8.87 3.96 2.61
CA ARG A 40 10.01 3.19 3.18
C ARG A 40 10.50 3.70 4.53
N ASN A 41 9.65 4.34 5.29
CA ASN A 41 9.93 4.83 6.63
C ASN A 41 8.70 4.59 7.49
N ARG A 42 8.87 3.97 8.65
CA ARG A 42 7.74 3.60 9.54
C ARG A 42 7.07 4.83 10.14
N ALA A 43 7.85 5.74 10.71
CA ALA A 43 7.32 6.97 11.31
C ALA A 43 6.55 7.79 10.27
N ASP A 44 7.16 8.03 9.08
CA ASP A 44 6.47 8.72 7.98
C ASP A 44 5.20 7.98 7.54
N ALA A 45 5.20 6.63 7.58
CA ALA A 45 4.03 5.83 7.19
C ALA A 45 2.91 5.92 8.24
N GLU A 46 3.24 5.92 9.52
CA GLU A 46 2.29 6.13 10.62
C GLU A 46 1.63 7.51 10.52
N ASP A 47 2.43 8.55 10.30
CA ASP A 47 1.93 9.91 10.04
C ASP A 47 1.03 9.96 8.80
N ALA A 48 1.45 9.28 7.72
CA ALA A 48 0.66 9.19 6.49
C ALA A 48 -0.68 8.48 6.70
N VAL A 49 -0.76 7.46 7.56
CA VAL A 49 -2.00 6.77 7.91
C VAL A 49 -2.96 7.72 8.60
N GLN A 50 -2.51 8.45 9.61
CA GLN A 50 -3.34 9.41 10.33
C GLN A 50 -3.88 10.49 9.38
N GLU A 51 -3.01 11.10 8.61
CA GLU A 51 -3.36 12.14 7.64
C GLU A 51 -4.30 11.62 6.56
N ALA A 52 -4.11 10.36 6.10
CA ALA A 52 -4.97 9.74 5.11
C ALA A 52 -6.42 9.56 5.63
N PHE A 53 -6.61 9.12 6.87
CA PHE A 53 -7.94 8.96 7.44
C PHE A 53 -8.61 10.31 7.73
N ILE A 54 -7.88 11.33 8.18
CA ILE A 54 -8.40 12.68 8.34
C ILE A 54 -8.91 13.19 6.99
N ARG A 55 -8.08 13.16 5.95
CA ARG A 55 -8.46 13.62 4.61
C ARG A 55 -9.55 12.78 3.97
N ALA A 56 -9.60 11.48 4.25
CA ALA A 56 -10.67 10.63 3.78
C ALA A 56 -12.00 11.03 4.42
N TYR A 57 -12.04 11.28 5.75
CA TYR A 57 -13.24 11.73 6.43
C TYR A 57 -13.73 13.09 5.89
N GLU A 58 -12.84 14.06 5.79
CA GLU A 58 -13.15 15.38 5.25
C GLU A 58 -13.75 15.34 3.84
N ARG A 59 -13.32 14.36 3.03
CA ARG A 59 -13.73 14.19 1.64
C ARG A 59 -14.76 13.10 1.41
N LEU A 60 -15.25 12.47 2.48
CA LEU A 60 -16.18 11.34 2.38
C LEU A 60 -17.46 11.73 1.62
N HIS A 61 -17.91 12.97 1.77
CA HIS A 61 -19.07 13.54 1.04
C HIS A 61 -18.88 13.59 -0.49
N ARG A 62 -17.64 13.43 -1.00
CA ARG A 62 -17.31 13.37 -2.43
C ARG A 62 -17.10 11.94 -2.94
N TYR A 63 -17.19 10.96 -2.03
CA TYR A 63 -17.04 9.58 -2.42
C TYR A 63 -18.26 9.08 -3.19
N ASP A 64 -17.99 8.49 -4.34
CA ASP A 64 -19.01 7.88 -5.19
C ASP A 64 -19.31 6.45 -4.70
N LEU A 65 -20.50 6.26 -4.11
CA LEU A 65 -20.96 4.99 -3.55
C LEU A 65 -21.04 3.85 -4.58
N SER A 66 -21.00 4.14 -5.88
CA SER A 66 -20.95 3.13 -6.94
C SER A 66 -19.58 2.49 -7.12
N ARG A 67 -18.55 3.07 -6.52
CA ARG A 67 -17.16 2.62 -6.62
C ARG A 67 -16.74 1.82 -5.39
N LYS A 68 -15.66 1.05 -5.52
CA LYS A 68 -15.08 0.30 -4.41
C LYS A 68 -14.41 1.24 -3.41
N PHE A 69 -14.88 1.22 -2.16
CA PHE A 69 -14.39 2.13 -1.11
C PHE A 69 -12.90 1.96 -0.83
N SER A 70 -12.41 0.72 -0.77
CA SER A 70 -10.99 0.45 -0.55
C SER A 70 -10.10 1.11 -1.61
N THR A 71 -10.47 1.08 -2.90
CA THR A 71 -9.71 1.71 -3.99
C THR A 71 -9.67 3.23 -3.82
N TRP A 72 -10.79 3.84 -3.43
CA TRP A 72 -10.84 5.28 -3.15
C TRP A 72 -9.98 5.65 -1.93
N LEU A 73 -10.10 4.91 -0.83
CA LEU A 73 -9.30 5.14 0.39
C LEU A 73 -7.80 4.97 0.13
N PHE A 74 -7.41 3.91 -0.60
CA PHE A 74 -6.01 3.70 -0.97
C PHE A 74 -5.48 4.79 -1.91
N THR A 75 -6.35 5.38 -2.75
CA THR A 75 -5.98 6.54 -3.57
C THR A 75 -5.67 7.75 -2.69
N VAL A 76 -6.47 8.01 -1.65
CA VAL A 76 -6.19 9.07 -0.68
C VAL A 76 -4.86 8.82 0.03
N ALA A 77 -4.65 7.61 0.55
CA ALA A 77 -3.42 7.22 1.24
C ALA A 77 -2.18 7.34 0.35
N ALA A 78 -2.25 6.82 -0.88
CA ALA A 78 -1.14 6.92 -1.83
C ALA A 78 -0.80 8.37 -2.19
N ASN A 79 -1.80 9.24 -2.30
CA ASN A 79 -1.56 10.67 -2.56
C ASN A 79 -0.91 11.38 -1.38
N VAL A 80 -1.33 11.07 -0.14
CA VAL A 80 -0.68 11.58 1.07
C VAL A 80 0.79 11.13 1.10
N ALA A 81 1.05 9.83 0.98
CA ALA A 81 2.39 9.27 1.01
C ALA A 81 3.31 9.86 -0.09
N LYS A 82 2.82 9.99 -1.32
CA LYS A 82 3.57 10.61 -2.42
C LYS A 82 3.91 12.08 -2.15
N ASN A 83 2.98 12.85 -1.56
CA ASN A 83 3.21 14.24 -1.23
C ASN A 83 4.27 14.37 -0.12
N MET A 84 4.21 13.53 0.92
CA MET A 84 5.23 13.47 1.98
C MET A 84 6.60 13.11 1.40
N LEU A 85 6.67 12.07 0.55
CA LEU A 85 7.91 11.66 -0.10
C LEU A 85 8.50 12.78 -0.98
N ARG A 86 7.64 13.51 -1.70
CA ARG A 86 8.07 14.65 -2.53
C ARG A 86 8.61 15.80 -1.68
N LYS A 87 7.96 16.11 -0.55
CA LYS A 87 8.44 17.13 0.41
C LYS A 87 9.79 16.75 0.98
N ARG A 88 9.94 15.50 1.43
CA ARG A 88 11.19 14.96 1.98
C ARG A 88 12.35 15.02 0.99
N ARG A 89 12.13 14.60 -0.27
CA ARG A 89 13.16 14.67 -1.32
C ARG A 89 13.62 16.07 -1.66
N ARG A 90 12.85 17.10 -1.31
CA ARG A 90 13.27 18.50 -1.47
C ARG A 90 14.09 19.01 -0.28
N GLN A 91 13.91 18.42 0.89
CA GLN A 91 14.58 18.83 2.13
C GLN A 91 15.88 18.07 2.37
N ASP A 92 15.90 16.77 2.04
CA ASP A 92 17.07 15.90 2.15
C ASP A 92 17.31 15.18 0.83
N PRO A 93 18.52 15.28 0.23
CA PRO A 93 18.91 14.40 -0.87
C PRO A 93 18.88 12.95 -0.38
N PRO A 94 18.60 11.97 -1.27
CA PRO A 94 18.25 10.61 -0.89
C PRO A 94 19.38 9.91 -0.13
N ALA A 95 19.35 9.99 1.19
CA ALA A 95 20.06 9.03 2.03
C ALA A 95 19.51 7.63 1.73
N LYS A 96 20.38 6.61 1.70
CA LYS A 96 19.97 5.22 1.53
C LYS A 96 19.00 4.85 2.65
N LEU A 97 17.71 4.92 2.35
CA LEU A 97 16.66 4.57 3.28
C LEU A 97 16.67 3.06 3.48
N HIS A 98 17.24 2.61 4.57
CA HIS A 98 17.16 1.23 5.00
C HIS A 98 15.81 1.02 5.69
N TYR A 99 14.87 0.40 4.97
CA TYR A 99 13.72 -0.23 5.61
C TYR A 99 14.20 -1.60 6.10
N ALA A 100 14.27 -1.77 7.39
CA ALA A 100 14.32 -3.08 8.02
C ALA A 100 12.87 -3.49 8.33
N PRO A 101 12.40 -4.70 7.91
CA PRO A 101 11.12 -5.24 8.38
C PRO A 101 11.12 -5.30 9.90
N ASP A 102 9.97 -5.02 10.53
CA ASP A 102 9.83 -5.14 11.98
C ASP A 102 9.98 -6.61 12.38
N PRO A 103 10.87 -6.94 13.33
CA PRO A 103 10.92 -8.29 13.91
C PRO A 103 9.61 -8.70 14.59
N ALA A 104 8.80 -7.75 15.10
CA ALA A 104 7.50 -8.03 15.71
C ALA A 104 6.40 -8.41 14.70
N GLU A 105 6.53 -8.05 13.42
CA GLU A 105 5.69 -8.59 12.34
C GLU A 105 6.10 -10.00 11.89
N ALA A 106 7.20 -10.53 12.42
CA ALA A 106 7.83 -11.78 12.00
C ALA A 106 7.30 -13.01 12.74
N VAL A 107 6.01 -13.11 12.99
CA VAL A 107 5.39 -14.43 13.25
C VAL A 107 5.03 -15.07 11.90
N TRP A 108 6.04 -15.29 11.07
CA TRP A 108 5.87 -15.96 9.78
C TRP A 108 6.18 -17.43 9.96
N LYS A 109 5.19 -18.24 9.64
CA LYS A 109 5.26 -19.69 9.79
C LYS A 109 6.20 -20.40 8.81
N GLU A 110 6.69 -19.73 7.77
CA GLU A 110 7.53 -20.36 6.75
C GLU A 110 8.63 -19.40 6.25
N GLU A 111 9.86 -19.88 6.19
CA GLU A 111 11.05 -19.17 5.68
C GLU A 111 10.86 -18.60 4.27
N VAL A 112 10.03 -19.27 3.45
CA VAL A 112 9.73 -18.86 2.07
C VAL A 112 8.88 -17.58 2.05
N GLU A 113 7.85 -17.47 2.89
CA GLU A 113 7.00 -16.27 2.94
C GLU A 113 7.80 -15.05 3.39
N GLN A 114 8.65 -15.22 4.38
CA GLN A 114 9.54 -14.17 4.83
C GLN A 114 10.50 -13.73 3.71
N ALA A 115 11.12 -14.68 3.02
CA ALA A 115 12.01 -14.38 1.90
C ALA A 115 11.31 -13.62 0.76
N VAL A 116 10.07 -14.00 0.42
CA VAL A 116 9.25 -13.29 -0.58
C VAL A 116 8.94 -11.87 -0.13
N ARG A 117 8.52 -11.67 1.12
CA ARG A 117 8.24 -10.35 1.68
C ARG A 117 9.49 -9.47 1.61
N GLU A 118 10.62 -9.94 2.12
CA GLU A 118 11.86 -9.19 2.08
C GLU A 118 12.30 -8.85 0.65
N ALA A 119 12.13 -9.78 -0.29
CA ALA A 119 12.41 -9.54 -1.70
C ALA A 119 11.54 -8.42 -2.27
N VAL A 120 10.22 -8.40 -1.96
CA VAL A 120 9.31 -7.33 -2.40
C VAL A 120 9.65 -6.00 -1.74
N TRP A 121 9.88 -5.99 -0.42
CA TRP A 121 10.22 -4.76 0.29
C TRP A 121 11.54 -4.14 -0.15
N SER A 122 12.48 -4.94 -0.65
CA SER A 122 13.74 -4.45 -1.19
C SER A 122 13.64 -3.86 -2.60
N LEU A 123 12.49 -3.99 -3.29
CA LEU A 123 12.29 -3.41 -4.62
C LEU A 123 12.34 -1.87 -4.59
N PRO A 124 12.76 -1.22 -5.68
CA PRO A 124 12.52 0.20 -5.89
C PRO A 124 11.03 0.54 -5.79
N GLU A 125 10.70 1.75 -5.29
CA GLU A 125 9.32 2.22 -5.10
C GLU A 125 8.43 1.98 -6.32
N ALA A 126 8.95 2.26 -7.51
CA ALA A 126 8.22 2.11 -8.76
C ALA A 126 7.67 0.69 -8.99
N TYR A 127 8.31 -0.33 -8.45
CA TYR A 127 7.89 -1.74 -8.56
C TYR A 127 7.21 -2.23 -7.30
N ARG A 128 7.67 -1.80 -6.11
CA ARG A 128 7.15 -2.25 -4.81
C ARG A 128 5.69 -1.90 -4.60
N ALA A 129 5.30 -0.63 -4.78
CA ALA A 129 3.92 -0.20 -4.55
C ALA A 129 2.90 -0.96 -5.42
N PRO A 130 3.10 -1.14 -6.76
CA PRO A 130 2.23 -2.00 -7.54
C PRO A 130 2.18 -3.46 -7.07
N MET A 131 3.30 -4.03 -6.63
CA MET A 131 3.36 -5.41 -6.12
C MET A 131 2.55 -5.56 -4.83
N VAL A 132 2.71 -4.63 -3.87
CA VAL A 132 1.94 -4.64 -2.62
C VAL A 132 0.44 -4.52 -2.92
N LEU A 133 0.02 -3.56 -3.74
CA LEU A 133 -1.38 -3.39 -4.11
C LEU A 133 -1.97 -4.63 -4.81
N ARG A 134 -1.18 -5.32 -5.65
CA ARG A 134 -1.64 -6.50 -6.37
C ARG A 134 -1.77 -7.73 -5.49
N TYR A 135 -0.74 -8.02 -4.66
CA TYR A 135 -0.61 -9.31 -3.98
C TYR A 135 -1.04 -9.30 -2.52
N TRP A 136 -1.02 -8.15 -1.85
CA TRP A 136 -1.52 -8.02 -0.47
C TRP A 136 -2.92 -7.42 -0.37
N HIS A 137 -3.30 -6.58 -1.37
CA HIS A 137 -4.62 -5.93 -1.37
C HIS A 137 -5.51 -6.40 -2.53
N GLU A 138 -5.06 -7.36 -3.33
CA GLU A 138 -5.81 -8.04 -4.40
C GLU A 138 -6.43 -7.10 -5.44
N LEU A 139 -5.86 -5.88 -5.61
CA LEU A 139 -6.35 -4.93 -6.58
C LEU A 139 -6.09 -5.40 -8.01
N ASP A 140 -7.02 -5.12 -8.91
CA ASP A 140 -6.83 -5.32 -10.33
C ASP A 140 -5.95 -4.21 -10.97
N LEU A 141 -5.62 -4.36 -12.27
CA LEU A 141 -4.75 -3.41 -12.97
C LEU A 141 -5.36 -2.01 -13.06
N SER A 142 -6.69 -1.91 -13.18
CA SER A 142 -7.41 -0.63 -13.27
C SER A 142 -7.42 0.07 -11.92
N GLU A 143 -7.69 -0.66 -10.85
CA GLU A 143 -7.66 -0.16 -9.48
C GLU A 143 -6.26 0.33 -9.09
N ILE A 144 -5.19 -0.46 -9.40
CA ILE A 144 -3.81 -0.05 -9.16
C ILE A 144 -3.45 1.20 -9.97
N SER A 145 -3.92 1.28 -11.23
CA SER A 145 -3.75 2.45 -12.08
C SER A 145 -4.36 3.69 -11.43
N GLN A 146 -5.57 3.58 -10.91
CA GLN A 146 -6.27 4.64 -10.20
C GLN A 146 -5.54 5.06 -8.91
N VAL A 147 -5.19 4.09 -8.04
CA VAL A 147 -4.50 4.34 -6.76
C VAL A 147 -3.15 5.03 -6.99
N LEU A 148 -2.38 4.56 -7.96
CA LEU A 148 -1.04 5.10 -8.20
C LEU A 148 -1.04 6.30 -9.14
N GLY A 149 -2.14 6.60 -9.85
CA GLY A 149 -2.22 7.68 -10.82
C GLY A 149 -1.29 7.46 -12.02
N ILE A 150 -1.15 6.21 -12.48
CA ILE A 150 -0.31 5.82 -13.63
C ILE A 150 -1.12 5.00 -14.63
N ARG A 151 -0.72 4.99 -15.90
CA ARG A 151 -1.45 4.29 -16.97
C ARG A 151 -1.47 2.75 -16.71
N PRO A 152 -2.56 2.04 -17.06
CA PRO A 152 -2.64 0.57 -16.88
C PRO A 152 -1.49 -0.20 -17.53
N GLY A 153 -1.04 0.21 -18.72
CA GLY A 153 0.13 -0.37 -19.37
C GLY A 153 1.41 -0.21 -18.57
N THR A 154 1.57 0.91 -17.85
CA THR A 154 2.68 1.13 -16.93
C THR A 154 2.59 0.20 -15.73
N VAL A 155 1.38 -0.01 -15.18
CA VAL A 155 1.15 -0.98 -14.09
C VAL A 155 1.57 -2.38 -14.52
N LYS A 156 1.09 -2.84 -15.70
CA LYS A 156 1.43 -4.16 -16.25
C LYS A 156 2.94 -4.35 -16.37
N THR A 157 3.64 -3.36 -16.95
CA THR A 157 5.10 -3.40 -17.10
C THR A 157 5.81 -3.42 -15.75
N ARG A 158 5.36 -2.61 -14.77
CA ARG A 158 5.96 -2.55 -13.44
C ARG A 158 5.76 -3.86 -12.67
N LEU A 159 4.58 -4.46 -12.74
CA LEU A 159 4.32 -5.78 -12.14
C LEU A 159 5.18 -6.87 -12.78
N HIS A 160 5.30 -6.88 -14.11
CA HIS A 160 6.17 -7.83 -14.82
C HIS A 160 7.62 -7.72 -14.36
N ARG A 161 8.19 -6.51 -14.36
CA ARG A 161 9.57 -6.26 -13.92
C ARG A 161 9.75 -6.53 -12.42
N GLY A 162 8.76 -6.17 -11.60
CA GLY A 162 8.76 -6.46 -10.16
C GLY A 162 8.87 -7.96 -9.88
N ARG A 163 8.07 -8.78 -10.57
CA ARG A 163 8.16 -10.25 -10.46
C ARG A 163 9.52 -10.80 -10.85
N ALA A 164 10.09 -10.31 -11.96
CA ALA A 164 11.41 -10.74 -12.40
C ALA A 164 12.49 -10.43 -11.35
N LEU A 165 12.45 -9.22 -10.75
CA LEU A 165 13.38 -8.83 -9.69
C LEU A 165 13.20 -9.66 -8.41
N VAL A 166 11.97 -9.95 -8.01
CA VAL A 166 11.70 -10.83 -6.85
C VAL A 166 12.24 -12.23 -7.12
N ARG A 167 11.95 -12.81 -8.30
CA ARG A 167 12.47 -14.14 -8.69
C ARG A 167 14.00 -14.19 -8.60
N ALA A 168 14.69 -13.22 -9.18
CA ALA A 168 16.15 -13.16 -9.16
C ALA A 168 16.71 -13.11 -7.73
N ARG A 169 16.08 -12.38 -6.82
CA ARG A 169 16.48 -12.32 -5.41
C ARG A 169 16.25 -13.60 -4.64
N LEU A 170 15.11 -14.27 -4.89
CA LEU A 170 14.82 -15.56 -4.27
C LEU A 170 15.76 -16.66 -4.76
N ALA A 171 16.14 -16.64 -6.04
CA ALA A 171 17.15 -17.53 -6.60
C ALA A 171 18.54 -17.30 -5.98
N GLN A 172 18.97 -16.04 -5.85
CA GLN A 172 20.23 -15.69 -5.17
C GLN A 172 20.30 -16.16 -3.71
N ARG A 173 19.16 -16.27 -3.05
CA ARG A 173 19.04 -16.79 -1.68
C ARG A 173 18.86 -18.31 -1.60
N GLY A 174 18.79 -19.00 -2.73
CA GLY A 174 18.57 -20.45 -2.80
C GLY A 174 17.14 -20.88 -2.40
N VAL A 175 16.20 -19.91 -2.27
CA VAL A 175 14.80 -20.20 -1.90
C VAL A 175 14.05 -20.86 -3.06
N ILE A 176 14.41 -20.53 -4.28
CA ILE A 176 13.89 -21.13 -5.52
C ILE A 176 15.06 -21.55 -6.40
N ARG A 177 14.90 -22.66 -7.13
CA ARG A 177 15.85 -23.02 -8.20
C ARG A 177 15.62 -22.11 -9.40
N ASP A 178 16.68 -21.61 -10.03
CA ASP A 178 16.57 -20.98 -11.35
C ASP A 178 16.02 -22.03 -12.31
N VAL A 179 14.77 -21.84 -12.72
CA VAL A 179 14.23 -22.58 -13.86
C VAL A 179 14.75 -21.83 -15.09
N VAL A 180 15.78 -22.40 -15.69
CA VAL A 180 16.34 -21.98 -16.98
C VAL A 180 15.24 -22.04 -18.05
#